data_f03462f212c62b949d4b31320dac8823
#
_entry.id   f03462f212c62b949d4b31320dac8823
#
_cell.length_a   1.000
_cell.length_b   1.000
_cell.length_c   1.000
_cell.angle_alpha   90.00
_cell.angle_beta   90.00
_cell.angle_gamma   90.00
#
_symmetry.space_group_name_H-M   'P 1'
#
loop_
_entity.id
_entity.type
_entity.pdbx_description
1 polymer ?
#
loop_
_entity_poly.entity_id
_entity_poly.type
_entity_poly.pdbx_seq_one_letter_code
_entity_poly.pdbx_strand_id
1 'polypeptide(L)'
;MAPEFFLCGDVRAFTGISWYYNWGDHPIHEDHPECEGGEAPPGFVPMIWGYWGQQFPQLEFDTVLGFNEPNHADQANMDPEVAAYAWLRLQEAYPDKTLVSPSASPPHTEEWFDQFFEVCDVIGCRVDYLATHAYTGNADVDIGILNGLYQRYDNLSKHCKYASNCSGTKRKFGSLNLQNPRHETLRLNSTI
;
A
#
# COMPACT_ATOMS: atom_id res chain seq x y z
N MET A 1 0.56 15.45 -5.70
CA MET A 1 0.09 15.93 -7.03
C MET A 1 -0.66 14.76 -7.63
N ALA A 2 -1.98 14.82 -7.72
CA ALA A 2 -2.75 13.76 -8.37
C ALA A 2 -2.34 13.74 -9.85
N PRO A 3 -2.12 12.59 -10.45
CA PRO A 3 -1.79 12.54 -11.87
C PRO A 3 -2.99 13.03 -12.66
N GLU A 4 -2.78 14.01 -13.51
CA GLU A 4 -3.74 14.51 -14.49
C GLU A 4 -4.15 13.46 -15.55
N PHE A 5 -3.90 12.16 -15.29
CA PHE A 5 -3.93 11.10 -16.29
C PHE A 5 -5.01 10.04 -16.10
N PHE A 6 -5.78 10.07 -15.01
CA PHE A 6 -6.92 9.18 -14.84
C PHE A 6 -8.22 9.92 -15.08
N LEU A 7 -8.73 9.81 -16.28
CA LEU A 7 -10.08 10.26 -16.60
C LEU A 7 -11.10 9.20 -16.10
N CYS A 8 -12.26 9.62 -15.69
CA CYS A 8 -13.34 8.70 -15.26
C CYS A 8 -13.67 7.63 -16.29
N GLY A 9 -13.42 7.90 -17.57
CA GLY A 9 -13.56 6.93 -18.66
C GLY A 9 -12.51 5.82 -18.64
N ASP A 10 -11.31 6.08 -18.12
CA ASP A 10 -10.20 5.12 -18.22
C ASP A 10 -10.46 3.88 -17.38
N VAL A 11 -10.86 4.03 -16.13
CA VAL A 11 -11.15 2.89 -15.25
C VAL A 11 -12.36 2.08 -15.78
N ARG A 12 -13.35 2.75 -16.38
CA ARG A 12 -14.50 2.09 -17.00
C ARG A 12 -14.13 1.35 -18.30
N ALA A 13 -13.11 1.83 -19.02
CA ALA A 13 -12.63 1.20 -20.24
C ALA A 13 -11.86 -0.10 -19.98
N PHE A 14 -11.27 -0.23 -18.81
CA PHE A 14 -10.53 -1.43 -18.40
C PHE A 14 -11.48 -2.50 -17.84
N THR A 15 -12.05 -3.32 -18.70
CA THR A 15 -12.85 -4.47 -18.27
C THR A 15 -11.97 -5.52 -17.59
N GLY A 16 -12.34 -5.94 -16.39
CA GLY A 16 -11.63 -6.98 -15.63
C GLY A 16 -10.66 -6.49 -14.58
N ILE A 17 -10.59 -5.17 -14.33
CA ILE A 17 -9.92 -4.63 -13.15
C ILE A 17 -10.77 -4.97 -11.92
N SER A 18 -10.13 -5.58 -10.92
CA SER A 18 -10.79 -5.91 -9.65
C SER A 18 -10.64 -4.79 -8.62
N TRP A 19 -9.59 -3.98 -8.73
CA TRP A 19 -9.31 -2.86 -7.84
C TRP A 19 -8.34 -1.87 -8.50
N TYR A 20 -8.33 -0.63 -8.01
CA TYR A 20 -7.42 0.43 -8.45
C TYR A 20 -7.17 1.43 -7.33
N TYR A 21 -6.14 2.26 -7.46
CA TYR A 21 -5.84 3.39 -6.58
C TYR A 21 -5.29 4.57 -7.41
N ASN A 22 -5.23 5.74 -6.80
CA ASN A 22 -4.81 6.98 -7.46
C ASN A 22 -3.87 7.83 -6.60
N TRP A 23 -3.19 7.22 -5.64
CA TRP A 23 -2.33 7.88 -4.64
C TRP A 23 -3.06 8.84 -3.69
N GLY A 24 -4.39 8.93 -3.76
CA GLY A 24 -5.25 9.74 -2.91
C GLY A 24 -6.12 8.90 -1.99
N ASP A 25 -6.81 9.56 -1.10
CA ASP A 25 -7.72 8.97 -0.12
C ASP A 25 -9.17 8.87 -0.62
N HIS A 26 -9.46 9.42 -1.80
CA HIS A 26 -10.77 9.37 -2.47
C HIS A 26 -10.64 9.14 -3.98
N PRO A 27 -11.68 8.61 -4.64
CA PRO A 27 -11.68 8.42 -6.08
C PRO A 27 -11.72 9.75 -6.83
N ILE A 28 -11.06 9.82 -7.99
CA ILE A 28 -10.85 11.05 -8.77
C ILE A 28 -12.15 11.76 -9.17
N HIS A 29 -13.25 11.02 -9.29
CA HIS A 29 -14.49 11.56 -9.86
C HIS A 29 -15.13 12.68 -9.01
N GLU A 30 -14.83 12.78 -7.72
CA GLU A 30 -15.38 13.82 -6.84
C GLU A 30 -14.83 15.20 -7.19
N ASP A 31 -13.60 15.26 -7.70
CA ASP A 31 -12.89 16.52 -8.00
C ASP A 31 -12.87 16.89 -9.49
N HIS A 32 -13.32 15.99 -10.38
CA HIS A 32 -13.29 16.23 -11.81
C HIS A 32 -14.69 16.49 -12.40
N PRO A 33 -14.96 17.72 -12.91
CA PRO A 33 -16.25 18.06 -13.51
C PRO A 33 -16.60 17.22 -14.76
N GLU A 34 -15.61 16.59 -15.36
CA GLU A 34 -15.79 15.67 -16.50
C GLU A 34 -16.40 14.32 -16.11
N CYS A 35 -16.49 14.05 -14.80
CA CYS A 35 -17.07 12.83 -14.25
C CYS A 35 -18.57 12.98 -13.93
N GLU A 36 -19.24 13.99 -14.49
CA GLU A 36 -20.63 14.32 -14.20
C GLU A 36 -21.56 13.09 -14.20
N GLY A 37 -22.19 12.84 -13.05
CA GLY A 37 -23.28 11.89 -12.87
C GLY A 37 -22.91 10.42 -12.79
N GLY A 38 -21.63 10.08 -12.63
CA GLY A 38 -21.20 8.70 -12.51
C GLY A 38 -20.63 8.38 -11.13
N GLU A 39 -21.13 7.32 -10.51
CA GLU A 39 -20.45 6.71 -9.35
C GLU A 39 -19.02 6.29 -9.74
N ALA A 40 -18.10 6.38 -8.78
CA ALA A 40 -16.76 5.83 -8.97
C ALA A 40 -16.86 4.35 -9.37
N PRO A 41 -16.02 3.88 -10.31
CA PRO A 41 -15.95 2.45 -10.58
C PRO A 41 -15.68 1.69 -9.29
N PRO A 42 -16.27 0.51 -9.10
CA PRO A 42 -16.05 -0.30 -7.90
C PRO A 42 -14.58 -0.73 -7.81
N GLY A 43 -14.10 -0.94 -6.59
CA GLY A 43 -12.75 -1.45 -6.34
C GLY A 43 -11.70 -0.37 -6.09
N PHE A 44 -12.09 0.86 -5.80
CA PHE A 44 -11.15 1.87 -5.33
C PHE A 44 -10.55 1.49 -3.98
N VAL A 45 -9.24 1.66 -3.84
CA VAL A 45 -8.49 1.46 -2.60
C VAL A 45 -7.78 2.77 -2.24
N PRO A 46 -8.18 3.45 -1.17
CA PRO A 46 -7.57 4.70 -0.74
C PRO A 46 -6.13 4.50 -0.25
N MET A 47 -5.30 5.52 -0.43
CA MET A 47 -3.96 5.60 0.08
C MET A 47 -3.81 6.77 1.06
N ILE A 48 -3.21 6.51 2.21
CA ILE A 48 -2.67 7.56 3.07
C ILE A 48 -1.23 7.81 2.62
N TRP A 49 -1.06 8.81 1.75
CA TRP A 49 0.18 9.05 1.02
C TRP A 49 1.38 9.34 1.95
N GLY A 50 1.15 10.02 3.07
CA GLY A 50 2.15 10.32 4.09
C GLY A 50 1.52 10.84 5.37
N TYR A 51 2.33 11.09 6.40
CA TYR A 51 1.85 11.60 7.67
C TYR A 51 2.75 12.71 8.22
N TRP A 52 2.16 13.88 8.44
CA TRP A 52 2.81 15.09 8.98
C TRP A 52 2.08 15.64 10.19
N GLY A 53 1.32 14.79 10.91
CA GLY A 53 0.53 15.19 12.08
C GLY A 53 -0.93 15.55 11.77
N GLN A 54 -1.38 15.40 10.53
CA GLN A 54 -2.76 15.62 10.13
C GLN A 54 -3.70 14.54 10.74
N GLN A 55 -4.99 14.86 10.81
CA GLN A 55 -6.01 13.86 11.11
C GLN A 55 -6.23 12.98 9.88
N PHE A 56 -6.44 11.69 10.13
CA PHE A 56 -6.78 10.76 9.06
C PHE A 56 -8.24 10.97 8.63
N PRO A 57 -8.53 10.92 7.31
CA PRO A 57 -9.88 11.07 6.79
C PRO A 57 -10.78 9.91 7.20
N GLN A 58 -12.10 10.13 7.21
CA GLN A 58 -13.06 9.04 7.32
C GLN A 58 -13.11 8.30 5.98
N LEU A 59 -12.89 7.00 5.99
CA LEU A 59 -12.85 6.17 4.80
C LEU A 59 -13.98 5.14 4.84
N GLU A 60 -14.74 5.01 3.77
CA GLU A 60 -15.82 4.03 3.61
C GLU A 60 -15.33 2.67 3.07
N PHE A 61 -14.05 2.57 2.73
CA PHE A 61 -13.44 1.40 2.09
C PHE A 61 -12.83 0.44 3.11
N ASP A 62 -12.82 -0.86 2.79
CA ASP A 62 -12.34 -1.92 3.71
C ASP A 62 -10.82 -2.05 3.77
N THR A 63 -10.11 -1.54 2.77
CA THR A 63 -8.65 -1.65 2.65
C THR A 63 -8.03 -0.26 2.52
N VAL A 64 -6.89 -0.04 3.17
CA VAL A 64 -6.15 1.22 3.14
C VAL A 64 -4.69 0.93 2.80
N LEU A 65 -4.17 1.63 1.78
CA LEU A 65 -2.75 1.63 1.44
C LEU A 65 -2.00 2.61 2.34
N GLY A 66 -0.80 2.22 2.76
CA GLY A 66 0.08 3.02 3.58
C GLY A 66 0.89 4.05 2.80
N PHE A 67 1.90 4.60 3.46
CA PHE A 67 2.70 5.73 2.98
C PHE A 67 3.42 5.43 1.68
N ASN A 68 3.41 6.40 0.76
CA ASN A 68 3.98 6.26 -0.57
C ASN A 68 5.49 6.52 -0.55
N GLU A 69 6.27 5.52 -0.95
CA GLU A 69 7.73 5.59 -1.10
C GLU A 69 8.43 6.38 0.00
N PRO A 70 8.21 6.00 1.27
CA PRO A 70 8.66 6.79 2.41
C PRO A 70 10.18 6.90 2.51
N ASN A 71 10.92 6.03 1.83
CA ASN A 71 12.37 6.02 1.75
C ASN A 71 12.94 7.01 0.72
N HIS A 72 12.11 7.75 -0.01
CA HIS A 72 12.55 8.74 -0.99
C HIS A 72 12.26 10.16 -0.50
N ALA A 73 13.27 11.05 -0.64
CA ALA A 73 13.21 12.42 -0.16
C ALA A 73 12.20 13.32 -0.90
N ASP A 74 11.85 12.96 -2.13
CA ASP A 74 10.88 13.63 -2.98
C ASP A 74 9.49 13.00 -2.94
N GLN A 75 9.30 11.98 -2.09
CA GLN A 75 8.04 11.29 -1.85
C GLN A 75 7.57 11.52 -0.40
N ALA A 76 6.96 10.56 0.26
CA ALA A 76 6.49 10.77 1.63
C ALA A 76 7.64 11.11 2.62
N ASN A 77 8.88 10.76 2.30
CA ASN A 77 10.09 11.15 3.03
C ASN A 77 9.96 10.99 4.54
N MET A 78 9.75 9.76 4.95
CA MET A 78 9.55 9.42 6.36
C MET A 78 10.68 8.53 6.85
N ASP A 79 11.30 8.95 7.95
CA ASP A 79 12.20 8.07 8.69
C ASP A 79 11.45 6.80 9.14
N PRO A 80 12.07 5.59 9.07
CA PRO A 80 11.39 4.34 9.41
C PRO A 80 10.80 4.31 10.82
N GLU A 81 11.50 4.86 11.82
CA GLU A 81 11.01 4.94 13.20
C GLU A 81 9.80 5.88 13.28
N VAL A 82 9.88 7.06 12.67
CA VAL A 82 8.77 8.02 12.61
C VAL A 82 7.57 7.41 11.88
N ALA A 83 7.81 6.68 10.80
CA ALA A 83 6.77 5.98 10.06
C ALA A 83 6.10 4.90 10.90
N ALA A 84 6.83 4.16 11.74
CA ALA A 84 6.26 3.14 12.62
C ALA A 84 5.32 3.76 13.69
N TYR A 85 5.70 4.87 14.31
CA TYR A 85 4.80 5.59 15.23
C TYR A 85 3.59 6.22 14.52
N ALA A 86 3.77 6.75 13.32
CA ALA A 86 2.67 7.22 12.48
C ALA A 86 1.72 6.08 12.10
N TRP A 87 2.28 4.88 11.87
CA TRP A 87 1.51 3.68 11.57
C TRP A 87 0.59 3.25 12.72
N LEU A 88 1.04 3.37 13.98
CA LEU A 88 0.16 3.14 15.12
C LEU A 88 -1.05 4.08 15.11
N ARG A 89 -0.84 5.36 14.79
CA ARG A 89 -1.95 6.33 14.68
C ARG A 89 -2.92 5.95 13.57
N LEU A 90 -2.39 5.49 12.43
CA LEU A 90 -3.20 4.99 11.33
C LEU A 90 -3.99 3.74 11.73
N GLN A 91 -3.36 2.81 12.41
CA GLN A 91 -4.00 1.61 12.95
C GLN A 91 -5.12 1.93 13.95
N GLU A 92 -4.91 2.92 14.82
CA GLU A 92 -5.93 3.41 15.76
C GLU A 92 -7.11 4.06 15.04
N ALA A 93 -6.86 4.79 13.95
CA ALA A 93 -7.89 5.42 13.14
C ALA A 93 -8.72 4.41 12.34
N TYR A 94 -8.10 3.28 11.97
CA TYR A 94 -8.71 2.26 11.10
C TYR A 94 -8.63 0.85 11.71
N PRO A 95 -9.26 0.62 12.89
CA PRO A 95 -9.12 -0.64 13.62
C PRO A 95 -9.68 -1.84 12.87
N ASP A 96 -10.75 -1.64 12.09
CA ASP A 96 -11.48 -2.70 11.40
C ASP A 96 -11.09 -2.85 9.92
N LYS A 97 -10.17 -2.00 9.41
CA LYS A 97 -9.77 -2.05 8.01
C LYS A 97 -8.55 -2.93 7.79
N THR A 98 -8.43 -3.48 6.60
CA THR A 98 -7.21 -4.14 6.14
C THR A 98 -6.13 -3.10 5.86
N LEU A 99 -4.98 -3.24 6.50
CA LEU A 99 -3.87 -2.29 6.37
C LEU A 99 -2.75 -2.88 5.51
N VAL A 100 -2.47 -2.19 4.42
CA VAL A 100 -1.37 -2.51 3.51
C VAL A 100 -0.18 -1.62 3.87
N SER A 101 1.01 -2.20 4.07
CA SER A 101 2.20 -1.48 4.54
C SER A 101 2.49 -0.20 3.75
N PRO A 102 3.35 0.67 4.25
CA PRO A 102 4.04 1.63 3.38
C PRO A 102 4.64 0.93 2.16
N SER A 103 4.72 1.60 1.01
CA SER A 103 5.26 1.05 -0.23
C SER A 103 6.63 1.63 -0.53
N ALA A 104 7.66 1.21 0.21
CA ALA A 104 9.03 1.59 -0.09
C ALA A 104 9.44 1.05 -1.47
N SER A 105 10.35 1.77 -2.16
CA SER A 105 10.84 1.40 -3.49
C SER A 105 12.37 1.42 -3.57
N PRO A 106 12.99 0.71 -4.54
CA PRO A 106 14.44 0.76 -4.74
C PRO A 106 14.97 2.19 -5.02
N PRO A 107 16.19 2.49 -4.58
CA PRO A 107 17.07 1.68 -3.76
C PRO A 107 16.73 1.71 -2.26
N HIS A 108 17.35 0.83 -1.48
CA HIS A 108 17.24 0.81 0.00
C HIS A 108 15.87 0.37 0.55
N THR A 109 15.09 -0.35 -0.23
CA THR A 109 13.77 -0.87 0.18
C THR A 109 13.87 -1.76 1.41
N GLU A 110 14.78 -2.74 1.39
CA GLU A 110 14.93 -3.70 2.48
C GLU A 110 15.45 -3.04 3.75
N GLU A 111 16.42 -2.13 3.65
CA GLU A 111 17.00 -1.41 4.77
C GLU A 111 15.94 -0.56 5.48
N TRP A 112 15.08 0.09 4.72
CA TRP A 112 13.98 0.88 5.26
C TRP A 112 12.95 -0.01 5.97
N PHE A 113 12.54 -1.12 5.34
CA PHE A 113 11.58 -2.05 5.93
C PHE A 113 12.15 -2.75 7.18
N ASP A 114 13.43 -3.11 7.21
CA ASP A 114 14.05 -3.71 8.39
C ASP A 114 13.90 -2.81 9.61
N GLN A 115 14.25 -1.52 9.47
CA GLN A 115 14.13 -0.56 10.54
C GLN A 115 12.67 -0.29 10.93
N PHE A 116 11.79 -0.14 9.95
CA PHE A 116 10.36 0.04 10.19
C PHE A 116 9.77 -1.14 10.97
N PHE A 117 10.04 -2.37 10.56
CA PHE A 117 9.50 -3.55 11.22
C PHE A 117 10.17 -3.84 12.56
N GLU A 118 11.44 -3.51 12.75
CA GLU A 118 12.11 -3.60 14.06
C GLU A 118 11.37 -2.77 15.11
N VAL A 119 11.04 -1.53 14.78
CA VAL A 119 10.25 -0.66 15.67
C VAL A 119 8.82 -1.18 15.82
N CYS A 120 8.17 -1.54 14.72
CA CYS A 120 6.81 -2.07 14.71
C CYS A 120 6.64 -3.33 15.57
N ASP A 121 7.64 -4.21 15.60
CA ASP A 121 7.61 -5.42 16.44
C ASP A 121 7.68 -5.09 17.95
N VAL A 122 8.31 -3.97 18.31
CA VAL A 122 8.35 -3.48 19.69
C VAL A 122 7.06 -2.80 20.11
N ILE A 123 6.52 -1.93 19.24
CA ILE A 123 5.35 -1.08 19.58
C ILE A 123 4.00 -1.70 19.21
N GLY A 124 3.98 -2.82 18.47
CA GLY A 124 2.76 -3.58 18.18
C GLY A 124 1.99 -3.14 16.94
N CYS A 125 2.68 -2.79 15.85
CA CYS A 125 2.01 -2.48 14.59
C CYS A 125 1.30 -3.72 14.00
N ARG A 126 0.10 -3.49 13.48
CA ARG A 126 -0.62 -4.44 12.63
C ARG A 126 -0.39 -4.09 11.16
N VAL A 127 0.16 -5.01 10.40
CA VAL A 127 0.33 -4.92 8.95
C VAL A 127 -0.24 -6.21 8.35
N ASP A 128 -1.31 -6.09 7.57
CA ASP A 128 -2.01 -7.25 7.00
C ASP A 128 -1.38 -7.70 5.68
N TYR A 129 -0.92 -6.75 4.86
CA TYR A 129 -0.24 -7.00 3.60
C TYR A 129 1.02 -6.14 3.48
N LEU A 130 2.05 -6.68 2.82
CA LEU A 130 3.23 -5.92 2.44
C LEU A 130 3.08 -5.39 1.01
N ALA A 131 3.39 -4.11 0.81
CA ALA A 131 3.45 -3.47 -0.49
C ALA A 131 4.86 -2.96 -0.78
N THR A 132 5.21 -2.91 -2.05
CA THR A 132 6.42 -2.25 -2.56
C THR A 132 6.20 -1.77 -3.98
N HIS A 133 6.95 -0.75 -4.38
CA HIS A 133 7.03 -0.37 -5.78
C HIS A 133 8.31 -0.95 -6.41
N ALA A 134 8.23 -1.37 -7.66
CA ALA A 134 9.36 -1.87 -8.42
C ALA A 134 9.21 -1.39 -9.87
N TYR A 135 10.00 -0.39 -10.24
CA TYR A 135 9.93 0.28 -11.56
C TYR A 135 11.22 0.07 -12.35
N THR A 136 11.79 -1.14 -12.31
CA THR A 136 13.09 -1.38 -12.96
C THR A 136 13.01 -1.46 -14.49
N GLY A 137 11.80 -1.60 -15.02
CA GLY A 137 11.58 -1.83 -16.46
C GLY A 137 11.92 -3.23 -16.93
N ASN A 138 12.28 -4.13 -16.01
CA ASN A 138 12.58 -5.52 -16.26
C ASN A 138 11.76 -6.41 -15.31
N ALA A 139 10.82 -7.15 -15.87
CA ALA A 139 9.89 -7.97 -15.10
C ALA A 139 10.59 -9.04 -14.24
N ASP A 140 11.69 -9.63 -14.70
CA ASP A 140 12.44 -10.64 -13.94
C ASP A 140 13.12 -10.02 -12.72
N VAL A 141 13.60 -8.78 -12.84
CA VAL A 141 14.19 -8.04 -11.72
C VAL A 141 13.09 -7.65 -10.74
N ASP A 142 11.95 -7.14 -11.20
CA ASP A 142 10.82 -6.78 -10.36
C ASP A 142 10.30 -8.00 -9.59
N ILE A 143 10.15 -9.15 -10.24
CA ILE A 143 9.79 -10.43 -9.60
C ILE A 143 10.86 -10.86 -8.58
N GLY A 144 12.14 -10.65 -8.90
CA GLY A 144 13.25 -10.93 -7.98
C GLY A 144 13.14 -10.11 -6.69
N ILE A 145 12.85 -8.80 -6.79
CA ILE A 145 12.62 -7.90 -5.64
C ILE A 145 11.45 -8.40 -4.81
N LEU A 146 10.31 -8.68 -5.43
CA LEU A 146 9.12 -9.19 -4.74
C LEU A 146 9.38 -10.50 -4.00
N ASN A 147 10.07 -11.44 -4.64
CA ASN A 147 10.43 -12.72 -4.01
C ASN A 147 11.40 -12.54 -2.84
N GLY A 148 12.37 -11.64 -2.97
CA GLY A 148 13.31 -11.30 -1.90
C GLY A 148 12.58 -10.76 -0.66
N LEU A 149 11.71 -9.79 -0.86
CA LEU A 149 10.88 -9.22 0.21
C LEU A 149 9.94 -10.27 0.82
N TYR A 150 9.33 -11.12 -0.02
CA TYR A 150 8.50 -12.23 0.45
C TYR A 150 9.29 -13.15 1.39
N GLN A 151 10.45 -13.63 0.97
CA GLN A 151 11.27 -14.54 1.78
C GLN A 151 11.73 -13.88 3.08
N ARG A 152 12.03 -12.57 3.05
CA ARG A 152 12.51 -11.83 4.21
C ARG A 152 11.42 -11.59 5.24
N TYR A 153 10.21 -11.23 4.81
CA TYR A 153 9.14 -10.73 5.68
C TYR A 153 7.95 -11.69 5.89
N ASP A 154 7.83 -12.79 5.15
CA ASP A 154 6.77 -13.80 5.35
C ASP A 154 6.82 -14.43 6.76
N ASN A 155 7.99 -14.48 7.36
CA ASN A 155 8.20 -15.04 8.68
C ASN A 155 8.08 -14.04 9.86
N LEU A 156 7.91 -12.73 9.60
CA LEU A 156 7.80 -11.72 10.66
C LEU A 156 6.56 -11.90 11.54
N SER A 157 5.54 -12.62 11.06
CA SER A 157 4.41 -13.05 11.90
C SER A 157 4.81 -13.94 13.09
N LYS A 158 6.03 -14.51 13.11
CA LYS A 158 6.56 -15.32 14.21
C LYS A 158 7.18 -14.50 15.34
N HIS A 159 7.38 -13.21 15.16
CA HIS A 159 8.03 -12.33 16.14
C HIS A 159 7.05 -11.50 16.98
N CYS A 160 5.77 -11.69 16.81
CA CYS A 160 4.76 -11.08 17.67
C CYS A 160 4.76 -11.74 19.07
N LYS A 161 5.88 -11.65 19.79
CA LYS A 161 6.07 -12.33 21.08
C LYS A 161 5.45 -11.61 22.28
N TYR A 162 5.01 -10.36 22.12
CA TYR A 162 4.65 -9.52 23.27
C TYR A 162 3.29 -8.80 23.18
N ALA A 163 2.56 -8.90 22.10
CA ALA A 163 1.21 -8.35 22.02
C ALA A 163 0.17 -9.44 22.29
N SER A 164 -0.62 -9.28 23.33
CA SER A 164 -1.70 -10.18 23.74
C SER A 164 -2.84 -10.37 22.71
N ASN A 165 -2.75 -9.71 21.57
CA ASN A 165 -3.75 -9.73 20.49
C ASN A 165 -3.21 -10.19 19.12
N CYS A 166 -2.02 -10.78 19.06
CA CYS A 166 -1.55 -11.39 17.83
C CYS A 166 -2.22 -12.75 17.61
N SER A 167 -3.46 -12.75 17.14
CA SER A 167 -4.04 -13.95 16.53
C SER A 167 -3.30 -14.20 15.21
N GLY A 168 -2.62 -15.33 15.10
CA GLY A 168 -1.65 -15.73 14.07
C GLY A 168 -2.06 -15.56 12.61
N THR A 169 -2.34 -14.35 12.20
CA THR A 169 -2.55 -13.99 10.80
C THR A 169 -1.19 -13.85 10.13
N LYS A 170 -0.87 -14.78 9.25
CA LYS A 170 0.26 -14.66 8.34
C LYS A 170 0.08 -13.39 7.51
N ARG A 171 1.10 -12.53 7.47
CA ARG A 171 1.12 -11.41 6.54
C ARG A 171 0.97 -11.95 5.12
N LYS A 172 0.04 -11.41 4.35
CA LYS A 172 -0.18 -11.81 2.97
C LYS A 172 0.51 -10.78 2.05
N PHE A 173 1.12 -11.26 0.98
CA PHE A 173 1.72 -10.39 -0.02
C PHE A 173 0.70 -9.98 -1.07
N GLY A 174 0.55 -8.66 -1.28
CA GLY A 174 -0.09 -8.09 -2.45
C GLY A 174 0.96 -7.28 -3.22
N SER A 175 1.24 -7.62 -4.47
CA SER A 175 2.08 -6.78 -5.31
C SER A 175 1.26 -5.65 -5.89
N LEU A 176 1.58 -4.43 -5.52
CA LEU A 176 1.13 -3.20 -6.16
C LEU A 176 2.12 -2.87 -7.29
N ASN A 177 1.98 -3.54 -8.41
CA ASN A 177 2.74 -3.20 -9.59
C ASN A 177 1.82 -2.48 -10.57
N LEU A 178 1.92 -1.18 -10.65
CA LEU A 178 1.17 -0.37 -11.58
C LEU A 178 2.16 0.48 -12.38
N GLN A 179 2.34 0.08 -13.57
CA GLN A 179 2.72 0.83 -14.78
C GLN A 179 3.77 0.11 -15.62
N ASN A 180 3.30 -0.75 -16.46
CA ASN A 180 3.89 -0.89 -17.77
C ASN A 180 2.75 -1.08 -18.78
N PRO A 181 2.52 -0.14 -19.72
CA PRO A 181 1.41 -0.22 -20.67
C PRO A 181 1.57 -1.32 -21.73
N ARG A 182 2.49 -2.25 -21.60
CA ARG A 182 2.76 -3.24 -22.65
C ARG A 182 2.77 -4.72 -22.24
N HIS A 183 2.49 -5.10 -21.00
CA HIS A 183 2.46 -6.54 -20.65
C HIS A 183 1.40 -6.93 -19.63
N GLU A 184 0.74 -7.99 -19.99
CA GLU A 184 -0.27 -8.83 -19.36
C GLU A 184 -0.44 -8.77 -17.84
N THR A 185 -1.68 -8.70 -17.46
CA THR A 185 -2.25 -8.84 -16.11
C THR A 185 -1.73 -10.09 -15.41
N LEU A 186 -0.87 -9.92 -14.41
CA LEU A 186 -0.61 -10.98 -13.44
C LEU A 186 -1.85 -11.14 -12.57
N ARG A 187 -2.59 -12.22 -12.80
CA ARG A 187 -3.71 -12.63 -11.94
C ARG A 187 -3.13 -13.06 -10.59
N LEU A 188 -3.56 -12.40 -9.53
CA LEU A 188 -3.46 -12.93 -8.19
C LEU A 188 -4.40 -14.15 -8.11
N ASN A 189 -3.83 -15.35 -8.16
CA ASN A 189 -4.58 -16.55 -7.78
C ASN A 189 -4.72 -16.53 -6.25
N SER A 190 -5.87 -16.07 -5.79
CA SER A 190 -6.36 -16.38 -4.45
C SER A 190 -6.78 -17.85 -4.44
N THR A 191 -5.92 -18.73 -3.99
CA THR A 191 -6.37 -20.05 -3.54
C THR A 191 -6.31 -20.05 -2.03
N ILE A 192 -7.47 -20.23 -1.46
CA ILE A 192 -7.95 -20.38 -0.08
C ILE A 192 -6.93 -21.02 0.86
#